data_48d5f0944f5ce375f21f6c74b2ece624
#
_entry.id   48d5f0944f5ce375f21f6c74b2ece624
#
_cell.length_a   1.000
_cell.length_b   1.000
_cell.length_c   1.000
_cell.angle_alpha   90.00
_cell.angle_beta   90.00
_cell.angle_gamma   90.00
#
_symmetry.space_group_name_H-M   'P 1'
#
loop_
_entity.id
_entity.type
_entity.pdbx_description
1 polymer ?
#
loop_
_entity_poly.entity_id
_entity_poly.type
_entity_poly.pdbx_seq_one_letter_code
_entity_poly.pdbx_strand_id
1 'polypeptide(L)'
;MHILEIPSFFTPYGGEFCLEQAKALKALGHEVRILSCVQLGVTIGLKDYLLLPYHRYEHQRDDVTIYQSFQRGLPKMVHHNVMRWVSIVESMFCDYIKKYGKPDILHAHCAKWAGYVAMQLSKAYGLPYVITEHLSLMSLEEEFGKAPSDAWQIPFLKQAYEQAAMVLPVAEELVEEIACYFGKEYRWQYLSNVIDTDFFHYHKRPSRNGRPFRFCCVADYSYRKGYDVLIPAYKQLHDSGANVELIIAGRGTDTVKFRNLLSEGMTSYGLIDKAAVRELLYESDALVLASRSEVQPLVLLEAMATGIPVIATSCIPQSLRIEGGSTIVPIDDIKGLSLAMGQMIGQDTDSKTISESIRHFASPEAVGMKLAQLFRDIIALR
;
A
#
# COMPACT_ATOMS: atom_id res chain seq x y z
N MET A 1 6.07 18.63 16.85
CA MET A 1 4.83 18.95 16.11
C MET A 1 3.74 17.98 16.55
N HIS A 2 2.50 18.50 16.61
CA HIS A 2 1.30 17.70 16.81
C HIS A 2 0.66 17.39 15.45
N ILE A 3 0.74 16.15 15.03
CA ILE A 3 0.33 15.68 13.67
C ILE A 3 -0.90 14.79 13.82
N LEU A 4 -1.93 15.06 13.02
CA LEU A 4 -3.13 14.23 12.98
C LEU A 4 -3.23 13.52 11.62
N GLU A 5 -3.10 12.21 11.65
CA GLU A 5 -3.28 11.33 10.50
C GLU A 5 -4.77 11.02 10.30
N ILE A 6 -5.25 11.16 9.07
CA ILE A 6 -6.65 10.89 8.71
C ILE A 6 -6.66 9.91 7.54
N PRO A 7 -6.82 8.60 7.77
CA PRO A 7 -6.88 7.62 6.69
C PRO A 7 -8.29 7.48 6.12
N SER A 8 -8.39 7.28 4.80
CA SER A 8 -9.65 6.97 4.10
C SER A 8 -10.15 5.56 4.40
N PHE A 9 -9.23 4.65 4.67
CA PHE A 9 -9.47 3.27 5.11
C PHE A 9 -8.36 2.87 6.08
N PHE A 10 -8.69 2.01 7.05
CA PHE A 10 -7.78 1.67 8.13
C PHE A 10 -7.94 0.21 8.56
N THR A 11 -6.98 -0.29 9.29
CA THR A 11 -6.95 -1.67 9.77
C THR A 11 -8.20 -2.06 10.56
N PRO A 12 -8.68 -3.31 10.45
CA PRO A 12 -8.10 -4.46 9.74
C PRO A 12 -8.43 -4.54 8.24
N TYR A 13 -8.96 -3.47 7.65
CA TYR A 13 -9.46 -3.42 6.28
C TYR A 13 -8.51 -2.67 5.32
N GLY A 14 -7.21 -2.73 5.58
CA GLY A 14 -6.16 -2.01 4.84
C GLY A 14 -5.64 -0.79 5.59
N GLY A 15 -4.81 0.04 4.91
CA GLY A 15 -4.31 1.30 5.48
C GLY A 15 -3.15 1.16 6.47
N GLU A 16 -2.43 0.05 6.47
CA GLU A 16 -1.26 -0.14 7.33
C GLU A 16 -0.13 0.87 7.05
N PHE A 17 -0.02 1.36 5.82
CA PHE A 17 0.90 2.43 5.45
C PHE A 17 0.72 3.71 6.29
N CYS A 18 -0.52 4.06 6.67
CA CYS A 18 -0.80 5.18 7.57
C CYS A 18 -0.18 4.95 8.95
N LEU A 19 -0.33 3.75 9.50
CA LEU A 19 0.24 3.38 10.80
C LEU A 19 1.77 3.40 10.75
N GLU A 20 2.38 2.88 9.70
CA GLU A 20 3.84 2.86 9.56
C GLU A 20 4.42 4.29 9.43
N GLN A 21 3.76 5.19 8.70
CA GLN A 21 4.18 6.59 8.65
C GLN A 21 4.00 7.30 10.00
N ALA A 22 2.89 7.05 10.70
CA ALA A 22 2.67 7.58 12.05
C ALA A 22 3.75 7.11 13.05
N LYS A 23 4.13 5.83 13.00
CA LYS A 23 5.23 5.26 13.80
C LYS A 23 6.56 5.93 13.49
N ALA A 24 6.88 6.12 12.20
CA ALA A 24 8.11 6.76 11.76
C ALA A 24 8.22 8.20 12.28
N LEU A 25 7.15 8.98 12.21
CA LEU A 25 7.10 10.34 12.75
C LEU A 25 7.18 10.36 14.28
N LYS A 26 6.52 9.41 14.95
CA LYS A 26 6.56 9.31 16.40
C LYS A 26 7.95 8.94 16.92
N ALA A 27 8.67 8.06 16.21
CA ALA A 27 10.06 7.70 16.54
C ALA A 27 11.02 8.91 16.50
N LEU A 28 10.67 9.95 15.73
CA LEU A 28 11.39 11.23 15.68
C LEU A 28 10.96 12.23 16.78
N GLY A 29 10.16 11.79 17.76
CA GLY A 29 9.73 12.60 18.89
C GLY A 29 8.52 13.52 18.61
N HIS A 30 7.78 13.28 17.51
CA HIS A 30 6.56 14.03 17.23
C HIS A 30 5.36 13.43 17.95
N GLU A 31 4.40 14.28 18.30
CA GLU A 31 3.10 13.87 18.81
C GLU A 31 2.21 13.49 17.63
N VAL A 32 1.96 12.21 17.47
CA VAL A 32 1.21 11.67 16.32
C VAL A 32 0.04 10.84 16.81
N ARG A 33 -1.14 11.09 16.26
CA ARG A 33 -2.37 10.30 16.47
C ARG A 33 -3.08 10.06 15.17
N ILE A 34 -3.90 9.01 15.15
CA ILE A 34 -4.72 8.65 14.00
C ILE A 34 -6.20 8.86 14.36
N LEU A 35 -6.92 9.57 13.49
CA LEU A 35 -8.37 9.71 13.54
C LEU A 35 -8.97 8.91 12.40
N SER A 36 -9.57 7.77 12.73
CA SER A 36 -10.06 6.80 11.75
C SER A 36 -11.56 6.59 11.84
N CYS A 37 -12.25 6.72 10.73
CA CYS A 37 -13.66 6.33 10.57
C CYS A 37 -13.76 5.24 9.51
N VAL A 38 -14.08 4.01 9.90
CA VAL A 38 -14.18 2.87 8.98
C VAL A 38 -15.65 2.64 8.63
N GLN A 39 -15.97 2.73 7.35
CA GLN A 39 -17.32 2.43 6.85
C GLN A 39 -17.37 1.01 6.30
N LEU A 40 -18.26 0.19 6.86
CA LEU A 40 -18.44 -1.21 6.50
C LEU A 40 -19.77 -1.44 5.83
N GLY A 41 -19.76 -2.16 4.70
CA GLY A 41 -20.95 -2.56 3.97
C GLY A 41 -21.49 -3.92 4.43
N VAL A 42 -22.63 -4.33 3.90
CA VAL A 42 -23.24 -5.64 4.16
C VAL A 42 -22.37 -6.83 3.75
N THR A 43 -21.33 -6.60 2.98
CA THR A 43 -20.36 -7.62 2.52
C THR A 43 -19.54 -8.25 3.65
N ILE A 44 -19.49 -7.61 4.83
CA ILE A 44 -18.85 -8.22 6.02
C ILE A 44 -19.68 -9.35 6.63
N GLY A 45 -20.89 -9.59 6.15
CA GLY A 45 -21.88 -10.51 6.70
C GLY A 45 -23.04 -9.77 7.38
N LEU A 46 -24.26 -10.23 7.14
CA LEU A 46 -25.47 -9.54 7.63
C LEU A 46 -25.50 -9.42 9.15
N LYS A 47 -25.08 -10.48 9.86
CA LYS A 47 -25.03 -10.49 11.33
C LYS A 47 -24.04 -9.44 11.85
N ASP A 48 -22.81 -9.45 11.34
CA ASP A 48 -21.77 -8.53 11.78
C ASP A 48 -22.12 -7.09 11.41
N TYR A 49 -22.70 -6.87 10.24
CA TYR A 49 -23.20 -5.58 9.82
C TYR A 49 -24.29 -5.04 10.75
N LEU A 50 -25.25 -5.87 11.19
CA LEU A 50 -26.31 -5.47 12.10
C LEU A 50 -25.81 -5.24 13.53
N LEU A 51 -24.79 -5.97 13.97
CA LEU A 51 -24.19 -5.85 15.29
C LEU A 51 -23.08 -4.80 15.37
N LEU A 52 -22.71 -4.19 14.25
CA LEU A 52 -21.63 -3.21 14.21
C LEU A 52 -21.89 -2.07 15.20
N PRO A 53 -21.00 -1.84 16.16
CA PRO A 53 -21.19 -0.78 17.13
C PRO A 53 -21.04 0.61 16.51
N TYR A 54 -21.90 1.54 16.92
CA TYR A 54 -21.82 2.96 16.59
C TYR A 54 -21.18 3.74 17.72
N HIS A 55 -19.98 3.36 18.16
CA HIS A 55 -19.33 4.09 19.21
C HIS A 55 -17.94 4.55 18.75
N ARG A 56 -17.52 5.64 19.33
CA ARG A 56 -16.15 6.14 19.20
C ARG A 56 -15.36 5.60 20.37
N TYR A 57 -14.21 5.06 20.09
CA TYR A 57 -13.33 4.53 21.11
C TYR A 57 -11.88 4.84 20.77
N GLU A 58 -11.07 4.80 21.81
CA GLU A 58 -9.64 5.02 21.71
C GLU A 58 -8.92 3.73 22.04
N HIS A 59 -7.93 3.41 21.27
CA HIS A 59 -7.03 2.28 21.53
C HIS A 59 -5.61 2.63 21.09
N GLN A 60 -4.67 1.81 21.48
CA GLN A 60 -3.29 1.93 21.04
C GLN A 60 -2.91 0.73 20.17
N ARG A 61 -2.15 1.00 19.13
CA ARG A 61 -1.48 0.00 18.30
C ARG A 61 -0.07 0.49 18.02
N ASP A 62 0.94 -0.34 18.37
CA ASP A 62 2.36 0.00 18.20
C ASP A 62 2.70 1.39 18.75
N ASP A 63 2.26 1.69 19.97
CA ASP A 63 2.38 2.98 20.65
C ASP A 63 1.69 4.18 20.00
N VAL A 64 1.03 4.02 18.87
CA VAL A 64 0.23 5.08 18.24
C VAL A 64 -1.18 5.08 18.81
N THR A 65 -1.64 6.24 19.30
CA THR A 65 -3.03 6.41 19.76
C THR A 65 -3.96 6.59 18.58
N ILE A 66 -4.97 5.74 18.50
CA ILE A 66 -5.97 5.72 17.44
C ILE A 66 -7.33 6.05 18.02
N TYR A 67 -7.92 7.16 17.56
CA TYR A 67 -9.30 7.51 17.84
C TYR A 67 -10.17 6.98 16.68
N GLN A 68 -10.94 5.93 16.95
CA GLN A 68 -11.61 5.15 15.92
C GLN A 68 -13.13 5.13 16.07
N SER A 69 -13.82 5.11 14.94
CA SER A 69 -15.24 4.86 14.83
C SER A 69 -15.52 3.88 13.69
N PHE A 70 -16.52 3.02 13.87
CA PHE A 70 -17.08 2.21 12.80
C PHE A 70 -18.47 2.71 12.44
N GLN A 71 -18.83 2.64 11.16
CA GLN A 71 -20.18 2.95 10.71
C GLN A 71 -20.66 1.99 9.62
N ARG A 72 -21.98 1.85 9.52
CA ARG A 72 -22.62 1.06 8.46
C ARG A 72 -22.73 1.89 7.19
N GLY A 73 -22.26 1.35 6.07
CA GLY A 73 -22.54 1.87 4.74
C GLY A 73 -23.88 1.34 4.24
N LEU A 74 -24.81 2.21 3.87
CA LEU A 74 -26.10 1.82 3.33
C LEU A 74 -25.97 1.37 1.87
N PRO A 75 -26.51 0.20 1.49
CA PRO A 75 -26.40 -0.29 0.12
C PRO A 75 -26.97 0.72 -0.89
N LYS A 76 -26.26 0.92 -2.01
CA LYS A 76 -26.64 1.82 -3.12
C LYS A 76 -26.79 3.31 -2.77
N MET A 77 -26.54 3.73 -1.53
CA MET A 77 -26.64 5.12 -1.10
C MET A 77 -25.26 5.80 -1.02
N VAL A 78 -24.49 5.76 -2.11
CA VAL A 78 -23.08 6.19 -2.11
C VAL A 78 -22.93 7.64 -1.64
N HIS A 79 -23.68 8.58 -2.20
CA HIS A 79 -23.60 10.00 -1.81
C HIS A 79 -23.92 10.19 -0.32
N HIS A 80 -25.00 9.60 0.18
CA HIS A 80 -25.37 9.68 1.59
C HIS A 80 -24.28 9.10 2.51
N ASN A 81 -23.73 7.95 2.12
CA ASN A 81 -22.65 7.30 2.89
C ASN A 81 -21.41 8.18 3.00
N VAL A 82 -21.03 8.82 1.91
CA VAL A 82 -19.88 9.74 1.86
C VAL A 82 -20.13 10.96 2.74
N MET A 83 -21.24 11.67 2.57
CA MET A 83 -21.56 12.86 3.35
C MET A 83 -21.65 12.54 4.85
N ARG A 84 -22.23 11.41 5.18
CA ARG A 84 -22.29 10.92 6.56
C ARG A 84 -20.90 10.59 7.13
N TRP A 85 -20.03 9.96 6.33
CA TRP A 85 -18.65 9.68 6.72
C TRP A 85 -17.90 10.98 7.02
N VAL A 86 -17.99 11.97 6.13
CA VAL A 86 -17.38 13.29 6.31
C VAL A 86 -17.89 13.94 7.61
N SER A 87 -19.21 14.00 7.81
CA SER A 87 -19.80 14.60 9.02
C SER A 87 -19.37 13.89 10.32
N ILE A 88 -19.18 12.57 10.28
CA ILE A 88 -18.68 11.81 11.45
C ILE A 88 -17.23 12.18 11.73
N VAL A 89 -16.37 12.26 10.71
CA VAL A 89 -14.96 12.63 10.88
C VAL A 89 -14.83 14.06 11.40
N GLU A 90 -15.63 15.01 10.89
CA GLU A 90 -15.68 16.39 11.40
C GLU A 90 -16.10 16.44 12.88
N SER A 91 -17.14 15.69 13.23
CA SER A 91 -17.58 15.58 14.63
C SER A 91 -16.53 14.92 15.53
N MET A 92 -15.85 13.88 15.05
CA MET A 92 -14.73 13.27 15.76
C MET A 92 -13.57 14.24 15.96
N PHE A 93 -13.29 15.07 14.95
CA PHE A 93 -12.27 16.11 15.05
C PHE A 93 -12.62 17.16 16.10
N CYS A 94 -13.89 17.58 16.20
CA CYS A 94 -14.32 18.47 17.26
C CYS A 94 -14.10 17.89 18.67
N ASP A 95 -14.35 16.59 18.85
CA ASP A 95 -14.09 15.92 20.12
C ASP A 95 -12.58 15.75 20.37
N TYR A 96 -11.83 15.46 19.32
CA TYR A 96 -10.38 15.35 19.32
C TYR A 96 -9.71 16.64 19.84
N ILE A 97 -10.06 17.79 19.26
CA ILE A 97 -9.42 19.07 19.65
C ILE A 97 -9.77 19.49 21.08
N LYS A 98 -10.94 19.11 21.60
CA LYS A 98 -11.29 19.33 23.02
C LYS A 98 -10.40 18.53 23.96
N LYS A 99 -10.01 17.33 23.56
CA LYS A 99 -9.25 16.40 24.38
C LYS A 99 -7.73 16.62 24.26
N TYR A 100 -7.24 16.84 23.04
CA TYR A 100 -5.80 16.85 22.74
C TYR A 100 -5.25 18.19 22.26
N GLY A 101 -6.13 19.17 22.08
CA GLY A 101 -5.75 20.43 21.47
C GLY A 101 -5.73 20.36 19.95
N LYS A 102 -5.52 21.49 19.32
CA LYS A 102 -5.48 21.65 17.86
C LYS A 102 -4.16 21.12 17.31
N PRO A 103 -4.16 20.24 16.31
CA PRO A 103 -2.92 19.79 15.66
C PRO A 103 -2.26 20.94 14.90
N ASP A 104 -0.96 20.81 14.63
CA ASP A 104 -0.21 21.74 13.80
C ASP A 104 -0.48 21.51 12.32
N ILE A 105 -0.74 20.25 11.93
CA ILE A 105 -0.95 19.83 10.55
C ILE A 105 -1.86 18.60 10.49
N LEU A 106 -2.65 18.51 9.41
CA LEU A 106 -3.45 17.33 9.04
C LEU A 106 -2.73 16.57 7.93
N HIS A 107 -2.63 15.25 8.09
CA HIS A 107 -2.09 14.38 7.07
C HIS A 107 -3.13 13.36 6.63
N ALA A 108 -3.65 13.53 5.43
CA ALA A 108 -4.66 12.64 4.85
C ALA A 108 -4.02 11.53 4.03
N HIS A 109 -4.54 10.31 4.16
CA HIS A 109 -4.14 9.19 3.31
C HIS A 109 -5.24 8.88 2.30
N CYS A 110 -4.93 9.11 1.05
CA CYS A 110 -5.76 9.23 -0.14
C CYS A 110 -6.66 10.48 -0.14
N ALA A 111 -6.83 11.08 -1.32
CA ALA A 111 -7.75 12.20 -1.48
C ALA A 111 -9.19 11.81 -1.16
N LYS A 112 -9.58 10.61 -1.50
CA LYS A 112 -10.90 10.02 -1.28
C LYS A 112 -10.98 9.34 0.10
N TRP A 113 -11.69 9.81 1.01
CA TRP A 113 -12.40 11.04 1.33
C TRP A 113 -11.65 11.80 2.42
N ALA A 114 -10.53 11.22 2.87
CA ALA A 114 -9.69 11.81 3.91
C ALA A 114 -9.13 13.17 3.47
N GLY A 115 -8.63 13.27 2.21
CA GLY A 115 -8.17 14.54 1.67
C GLY A 115 -9.28 15.57 1.57
N TYR A 116 -10.49 15.15 1.16
CA TYR A 116 -11.63 16.06 1.12
C TYR A 116 -12.00 16.58 2.51
N VAL A 117 -12.11 15.71 3.53
CA VAL A 117 -12.43 16.15 4.89
C VAL A 117 -11.29 16.99 5.49
N ALA A 118 -10.02 16.66 5.20
CA ALA A 118 -8.89 17.47 5.63
C ALA A 118 -8.95 18.88 5.06
N MET A 119 -9.37 19.02 3.78
CA MET A 119 -9.63 20.34 3.16
C MET A 119 -10.73 21.10 3.91
N GLN A 120 -11.84 20.46 4.27
CA GLN A 120 -12.93 21.11 5.02
C GLN A 120 -12.45 21.56 6.42
N LEU A 121 -11.75 20.70 7.13
CA LEU A 121 -11.16 21.02 8.42
C LEU A 121 -10.10 22.13 8.31
N SER A 122 -9.30 22.12 7.24
CA SER A 122 -8.34 23.17 6.94
C SER A 122 -9.02 24.54 6.83
N LYS A 123 -10.11 24.62 6.08
CA LYS A 123 -10.90 25.85 5.92
C LYS A 123 -11.54 26.31 7.24
N ALA A 124 -12.10 25.37 8.01
CA ALA A 124 -12.83 25.71 9.23
C ALA A 124 -11.90 26.13 10.38
N TYR A 125 -10.71 25.52 10.48
CA TYR A 125 -9.82 25.71 11.62
C TYR A 125 -8.51 26.42 11.29
N GLY A 126 -8.31 26.81 10.05
CA GLY A 126 -7.05 27.40 9.59
C GLY A 126 -5.86 26.45 9.80
N LEU A 127 -5.90 25.21 9.34
CA LEU A 127 -4.84 24.20 9.47
C LEU A 127 -4.24 23.88 8.10
N PRO A 128 -2.91 23.67 7.96
CA PRO A 128 -2.38 23.09 6.74
C PRO A 128 -2.76 21.63 6.66
N TYR A 129 -2.90 21.11 5.43
CA TYR A 129 -3.03 19.68 5.22
C TYR A 129 -2.20 19.19 4.04
N VAL A 130 -1.80 17.92 4.14
CA VAL A 130 -1.03 17.18 3.13
C VAL A 130 -1.80 15.91 2.79
N ILE A 131 -1.66 15.43 1.57
CA ILE A 131 -2.28 14.19 1.11
C ILE A 131 -1.19 13.22 0.66
N THR A 132 -1.08 12.03 1.28
CA THR A 132 -0.34 10.92 0.68
C THR A 132 -1.29 10.09 -0.18
N GLU A 133 -0.96 9.90 -1.47
CA GLU A 133 -1.85 9.22 -2.41
C GLU A 133 -1.36 7.82 -2.76
N HIS A 134 -2.27 6.84 -2.65
CA HIS A 134 -2.00 5.42 -2.84
C HIS A 134 -2.91 4.75 -3.90
N LEU A 135 -3.93 5.45 -4.41
CA LEU A 135 -4.92 4.86 -5.32
C LEU A 135 -4.37 4.78 -6.74
N SER A 136 -4.36 3.57 -7.32
CA SER A 136 -3.99 3.36 -8.71
C SER A 136 -5.07 3.83 -9.66
N LEU A 137 -4.69 4.10 -10.93
CA LEU A 137 -5.63 4.40 -12.01
C LEU A 137 -6.72 3.30 -12.11
N MET A 138 -6.33 2.03 -12.06
CA MET A 138 -7.29 0.91 -12.12
C MET A 138 -8.32 0.98 -10.98
N SER A 139 -7.90 1.32 -9.75
CA SER A 139 -8.83 1.48 -8.62
C SER A 139 -9.79 2.65 -8.83
N LEU A 140 -9.32 3.74 -9.45
CA LEU A 140 -10.16 4.89 -9.78
C LEU A 140 -11.15 4.56 -10.91
N GLU A 141 -10.71 3.83 -11.94
CA GLU A 141 -11.58 3.35 -13.03
C GLU A 141 -12.68 2.40 -12.54
N GLU A 142 -12.33 1.47 -11.63
CA GLU A 142 -13.30 0.56 -11.02
C GLU A 142 -14.37 1.32 -10.22
N GLU A 143 -14.01 2.40 -9.58
CA GLU A 143 -14.90 3.13 -8.70
C GLU A 143 -15.68 4.25 -9.40
N PHE A 144 -14.99 5.04 -10.23
CA PHE A 144 -15.54 6.24 -10.86
C PHE A 144 -15.86 6.06 -12.35
N GLY A 145 -15.52 4.89 -12.91
CA GLY A 145 -15.63 4.63 -14.34
C GLY A 145 -14.49 5.27 -15.14
N LYS A 146 -14.41 4.92 -16.42
CA LYS A 146 -13.37 5.42 -17.34
C LYS A 146 -13.63 6.84 -17.85
N ALA A 147 -14.83 7.38 -17.64
CA ALA A 147 -15.23 8.73 -17.99
C ALA A 147 -15.35 9.61 -16.73
N PRO A 148 -14.28 10.30 -16.33
CA PRO A 148 -14.24 11.06 -15.08
C PRO A 148 -15.34 12.14 -14.96
N SER A 149 -15.80 12.70 -16.09
CA SER A 149 -16.87 13.69 -16.15
C SER A 149 -18.19 13.26 -15.54
N ASP A 150 -18.45 11.94 -15.48
CA ASP A 150 -19.74 11.40 -15.07
C ASP A 150 -19.82 11.12 -13.56
N ALA A 151 -18.68 11.16 -12.89
CA ALA A 151 -18.61 10.90 -11.46
C ALA A 151 -18.71 12.19 -10.63
N TRP A 152 -19.80 12.34 -9.88
CA TRP A 152 -20.06 13.51 -9.04
C TRP A 152 -18.96 13.79 -7.99
N GLN A 153 -18.19 12.78 -7.63
CA GLN A 153 -17.13 12.85 -6.62
C GLN A 153 -15.91 13.64 -7.11
N ILE A 154 -15.61 13.57 -8.40
CA ILE A 154 -14.35 14.07 -8.98
C ILE A 154 -14.11 15.56 -8.70
N PRO A 155 -15.09 16.48 -8.86
CA PRO A 155 -14.87 17.89 -8.55
C PRO A 155 -14.45 18.15 -7.10
N PHE A 156 -14.99 17.38 -6.15
CA PHE A 156 -14.65 17.52 -4.72
C PHE A 156 -13.23 17.03 -4.43
N LEU A 157 -12.85 15.89 -5.02
CA LEU A 157 -11.53 15.32 -4.84
C LEU A 157 -10.46 16.17 -5.53
N LYS A 158 -10.75 16.68 -6.73
CA LYS A 158 -9.88 17.62 -7.44
C LYS A 158 -9.57 18.86 -6.59
N GLN A 159 -10.59 19.47 -5.98
CA GLN A 159 -10.39 20.59 -5.06
C GLN A 159 -9.51 20.22 -3.87
N ALA A 160 -9.64 19.00 -3.34
CA ALA A 160 -8.79 18.54 -2.24
C ALA A 160 -7.31 18.44 -2.65
N TYR A 161 -7.02 18.04 -3.88
CA TYR A 161 -5.65 18.07 -4.42
C TYR A 161 -5.13 19.49 -4.61
N GLU A 162 -5.91 20.35 -5.27
CA GLU A 162 -5.50 21.72 -5.64
C GLU A 162 -5.24 22.59 -4.40
N GLN A 163 -5.94 22.36 -3.31
CA GLN A 163 -5.84 23.16 -2.07
C GLN A 163 -4.93 22.55 -1.02
N ALA A 164 -4.40 21.36 -1.25
CA ALA A 164 -3.41 20.75 -0.35
C ALA A 164 -2.11 21.59 -0.34
N ALA A 165 -1.50 21.72 0.82
CA ALA A 165 -0.18 22.33 0.92
C ALA A 165 0.86 21.52 0.11
N MET A 166 0.70 20.20 0.08
CA MET A 166 1.50 19.25 -0.72
C MET A 166 0.72 17.96 -0.92
N VAL A 167 0.84 17.37 -2.10
CA VAL A 167 0.44 15.99 -2.38
C VAL A 167 1.67 15.10 -2.47
N LEU A 168 1.62 13.94 -1.84
CA LEU A 168 2.73 12.98 -1.75
C LEU A 168 2.33 11.68 -2.46
N PRO A 169 2.46 11.60 -3.80
CA PRO A 169 2.26 10.34 -4.50
C PRO A 169 3.34 9.34 -4.08
N VAL A 170 2.96 8.08 -3.86
CA VAL A 170 3.91 7.01 -3.52
C VAL A 170 4.66 6.44 -4.73
N ALA A 171 4.36 6.96 -5.93
CA ALA A 171 5.10 6.78 -7.17
C ALA A 171 4.99 8.07 -8.00
N GLU A 172 6.07 8.48 -8.66
CA GLU A 172 6.06 9.70 -9.50
C GLU A 172 5.09 9.57 -10.67
N GLU A 173 5.05 8.38 -11.28
CA GLU A 173 4.18 8.05 -12.41
C GLU A 173 2.69 8.20 -12.07
N LEU A 174 2.34 8.07 -10.80
CA LEU A 174 0.96 8.19 -10.34
C LEU A 174 0.35 9.55 -10.70
N VAL A 175 1.14 10.63 -10.70
CA VAL A 175 0.67 11.98 -11.05
C VAL A 175 0.12 12.02 -12.48
N GLU A 176 0.85 11.41 -13.43
CA GLU A 176 0.42 11.32 -14.83
C GLU A 176 -0.75 10.36 -15.01
N GLU A 177 -0.71 9.20 -14.34
CA GLU A 177 -1.75 8.18 -14.44
C GLU A 177 -3.12 8.68 -14.01
N ILE A 178 -3.19 9.44 -12.90
CA ILE A 178 -4.46 9.94 -12.36
C ILE A 178 -4.85 11.33 -12.87
N ALA A 179 -4.05 11.93 -13.75
CA ALA A 179 -4.27 13.28 -14.25
C ALA A 179 -5.61 13.47 -14.99
N CYS A 180 -6.12 12.40 -15.63
CA CYS A 180 -7.43 12.42 -16.26
C CYS A 180 -8.58 12.66 -15.26
N TYR A 181 -8.40 12.29 -13.97
CA TYR A 181 -9.38 12.51 -12.91
C TYR A 181 -9.16 13.84 -12.18
N PHE A 182 -7.92 14.15 -11.81
CA PHE A 182 -7.65 15.22 -10.84
C PHE A 182 -6.82 16.38 -11.42
N GLY A 183 -6.38 16.27 -12.69
CA GLY A 183 -5.44 17.25 -13.26
C GLY A 183 -4.05 17.10 -12.68
N LYS A 184 -3.20 18.12 -12.91
CA LYS A 184 -1.81 18.18 -12.44
C LYS A 184 -1.49 19.50 -11.75
N GLU A 185 -2.46 20.38 -11.63
CA GLU A 185 -2.30 21.75 -11.13
C GLU A 185 -2.30 21.82 -9.61
N TYR A 186 -1.46 20.95 -8.99
CA TYR A 186 -1.25 20.93 -7.56
C TYR A 186 0.24 20.72 -7.23
N ARG A 187 0.67 21.13 -6.05
CA ARG A 187 2.04 20.90 -5.59
C ARG A 187 2.21 19.46 -5.20
N TRP A 188 3.23 18.80 -5.68
CA TRP A 188 3.50 17.42 -5.30
C TRP A 188 5.00 17.13 -5.15
N GLN A 189 5.30 16.11 -4.36
CA GLN A 189 6.62 15.58 -4.16
C GLN A 189 6.52 14.07 -3.89
N TYR A 190 7.35 13.28 -4.55
CA TYR A 190 7.42 11.84 -4.33
C TYR A 190 7.78 11.50 -2.88
N LEU A 191 7.03 10.57 -2.28
CA LEU A 191 7.34 9.98 -0.99
C LEU A 191 7.05 8.48 -1.00
N SER A 192 8.06 7.65 -0.72
CA SER A 192 7.88 6.20 -0.60
C SER A 192 6.98 5.83 0.58
N ASN A 193 6.30 4.69 0.48
CA ASN A 193 5.77 4.02 1.66
C ASN A 193 6.90 3.64 2.62
N VAL A 194 6.55 3.52 3.89
CA VAL A 194 7.48 3.05 4.93
C VAL A 194 7.53 1.52 4.90
N ILE A 195 8.74 0.99 4.87
CA ILE A 195 9.03 -0.44 5.10
C ILE A 195 9.78 -0.57 6.42
N ASP A 196 9.27 -1.43 7.29
CA ASP A 196 9.95 -1.78 8.53
C ASP A 196 11.21 -2.59 8.22
N THR A 197 12.30 -1.86 7.89
CA THR A 197 13.58 -2.46 7.49
C THR A 197 14.37 -3.07 8.66
N ASP A 198 13.90 -2.92 9.89
CA ASP A 198 14.45 -3.65 11.04
C ASP A 198 13.75 -4.99 11.21
N PHE A 199 12.50 -5.08 10.81
CA PHE A 199 11.75 -6.34 10.75
C PHE A 199 12.10 -7.14 9.47
N PHE A 200 12.06 -6.50 8.28
CA PHE A 200 12.50 -7.06 6.99
C PHE A 200 13.94 -6.66 6.72
N HIS A 201 14.88 -7.17 7.49
CA HIS A 201 16.29 -6.83 7.34
C HIS A 201 17.02 -7.80 6.41
N TYR A 202 18.21 -7.39 5.97
CA TYR A 202 19.08 -8.27 5.20
C TYR A 202 19.27 -9.63 5.88
N HIS A 203 19.05 -10.70 5.13
CA HIS A 203 19.24 -12.07 5.58
C HIS A 203 20.17 -12.81 4.59
N LYS A 204 21.32 -13.25 5.11
CA LYS A 204 22.25 -14.07 4.30
C LYS A 204 21.67 -15.46 4.10
N ARG A 205 21.34 -15.79 2.86
CA ARG A 205 20.78 -17.10 2.52
C ARG A 205 21.86 -18.19 2.53
N PRO A 206 21.52 -19.41 2.99
CA PRO A 206 22.40 -20.55 2.88
C PRO A 206 22.59 -20.96 1.40
N SER A 207 23.73 -21.59 1.13
CA SER A 207 23.97 -22.18 -0.20
C SER A 207 22.87 -23.20 -0.54
N ARG A 208 22.46 -23.25 -1.81
CA ARG A 208 21.33 -24.09 -2.26
C ARG A 208 21.57 -25.59 -2.06
N ASN A 209 22.82 -26.07 -2.14
CA ASN A 209 23.19 -27.47 -1.89
C ASN A 209 22.29 -28.51 -2.57
N GLY A 210 21.87 -28.21 -3.83
CA GLY A 210 21.01 -29.09 -4.61
C GLY A 210 19.50 -28.94 -4.38
N ARG A 211 19.06 -28.12 -3.41
CA ARG A 211 17.62 -27.81 -3.28
C ARG A 211 17.09 -27.05 -4.49
N PRO A 212 15.79 -27.14 -4.79
CA PRO A 212 15.16 -26.33 -5.82
C PRO A 212 15.41 -24.81 -5.61
N PHE A 213 15.46 -24.07 -6.70
CA PHE A 213 15.39 -22.60 -6.64
C PHE A 213 13.97 -22.18 -6.29
N ARG A 214 13.81 -21.51 -5.15
CA ARG A 214 12.51 -21.17 -4.61
C ARG A 214 12.10 -19.77 -5.05
N PHE A 215 11.10 -19.72 -5.89
CA PHE A 215 10.33 -18.50 -6.14
C PHE A 215 9.22 -18.35 -5.12
N CYS A 216 8.92 -17.11 -4.71
CA CYS A 216 7.71 -16.81 -3.94
C CYS A 216 6.87 -15.74 -4.64
N CYS A 217 5.56 -15.80 -4.38
CA CYS A 217 4.60 -14.77 -4.76
C CYS A 217 3.69 -14.50 -3.57
N VAL A 218 3.66 -13.27 -3.08
CA VAL A 218 2.78 -12.87 -1.97
C VAL A 218 1.80 -11.83 -2.48
N ALA A 219 0.59 -12.28 -2.83
CA ALA A 219 -0.45 -11.43 -3.38
C ALA A 219 -1.83 -12.10 -3.27
N ASP A 220 -2.90 -11.30 -3.09
CA ASP A 220 -4.27 -11.81 -3.09
C ASP A 220 -4.68 -12.37 -4.45
N TYR A 221 -5.51 -13.40 -4.49
CA TYR A 221 -6.01 -13.98 -5.73
C TYR A 221 -6.98 -13.03 -6.42
N SER A 222 -6.48 -12.29 -7.38
CA SER A 222 -7.27 -11.36 -8.20
C SER A 222 -6.71 -11.27 -9.61
N TYR A 223 -7.53 -10.83 -10.57
CA TYR A 223 -7.13 -10.59 -11.96
C TYR A 223 -5.93 -9.61 -12.04
N ARG A 224 -5.95 -8.58 -11.20
CA ARG A 224 -4.89 -7.58 -11.13
C ARG A 224 -3.51 -8.17 -10.84
N LYS A 225 -3.44 -9.27 -10.09
CA LYS A 225 -2.18 -9.90 -9.66
C LYS A 225 -1.61 -10.93 -10.65
N GLY A 226 -2.29 -11.19 -11.77
CA GLY A 226 -1.74 -11.92 -12.91
C GLY A 226 -1.38 -13.39 -12.65
N TYR A 227 -2.10 -14.10 -11.79
CA TYR A 227 -1.86 -15.52 -11.56
C TYR A 227 -2.07 -16.39 -12.80
N ASP A 228 -2.91 -15.95 -13.71
CA ASP A 228 -3.14 -16.54 -15.03
C ASP A 228 -1.95 -16.36 -15.99
N VAL A 229 -0.96 -15.54 -15.63
CA VAL A 229 0.33 -15.37 -16.29
C VAL A 229 1.43 -16.11 -15.52
N LEU A 230 1.49 -15.93 -14.19
CA LEU A 230 2.52 -16.53 -13.34
C LEU A 230 2.51 -18.06 -13.38
N ILE A 231 1.33 -18.66 -13.21
CA ILE A 231 1.22 -20.13 -13.13
C ILE A 231 1.64 -20.79 -14.46
N PRO A 232 1.18 -20.36 -15.64
CA PRO A 232 1.69 -20.90 -16.90
C PRO A 232 3.18 -20.65 -17.15
N ALA A 233 3.71 -19.49 -16.75
CA ALA A 233 5.13 -19.18 -16.89
C ALA A 233 6.00 -20.13 -16.04
N TYR A 234 5.61 -20.38 -14.80
CA TYR A 234 6.29 -21.36 -13.95
C TYR A 234 6.20 -22.78 -14.55
N LYS A 235 5.02 -23.19 -15.03
CA LYS A 235 4.87 -24.52 -15.68
C LYS A 235 5.83 -24.70 -16.83
N GLN A 236 5.96 -23.71 -17.72
CA GLN A 236 6.90 -23.77 -18.85
C GLN A 236 8.35 -23.95 -18.36
N LEU A 237 8.75 -23.26 -17.31
CA LEU A 237 10.08 -23.40 -16.71
C LEU A 237 10.28 -24.78 -16.07
N HIS A 238 9.33 -25.24 -15.27
CA HIS A 238 9.39 -26.56 -14.61
C HIS A 238 9.42 -27.70 -15.64
N ASP A 239 8.58 -27.64 -16.68
CA ASP A 239 8.51 -28.64 -17.75
C ASP A 239 9.79 -28.70 -18.61
N SER A 240 10.60 -27.63 -18.60
CA SER A 240 11.93 -27.63 -19.23
C SER A 240 12.99 -28.40 -18.44
N GLY A 241 12.63 -28.96 -17.25
CA GLY A 241 13.52 -29.71 -16.39
C GLY A 241 14.28 -28.85 -15.36
N ALA A 242 13.92 -27.58 -15.19
CA ALA A 242 14.53 -26.74 -14.16
C ALA A 242 14.16 -27.22 -12.75
N ASN A 243 15.15 -27.28 -11.86
CA ASN A 243 14.93 -27.63 -10.45
C ASN A 243 14.42 -26.43 -9.67
N VAL A 244 13.11 -26.19 -9.70
CA VAL A 244 12.42 -25.01 -9.16
C VAL A 244 11.20 -25.37 -8.35
N GLU A 245 10.83 -24.50 -7.42
CA GLU A 245 9.55 -24.51 -6.71
C GLU A 245 8.95 -23.11 -6.62
N LEU A 246 7.63 -23.02 -6.50
CA LEU A 246 6.89 -21.75 -6.37
C LEU A 246 5.98 -21.79 -5.15
N ILE A 247 6.25 -20.92 -4.19
CA ILE A 247 5.44 -20.76 -2.99
C ILE A 247 4.55 -19.55 -3.12
N ILE A 248 3.25 -19.73 -2.94
CA ILE A 248 2.24 -18.69 -3.11
C ILE A 248 1.55 -18.43 -1.77
N ALA A 249 1.40 -17.16 -1.40
CA ALA A 249 0.63 -16.75 -0.24
C ALA A 249 -0.24 -15.52 -0.58
N GLY A 250 -1.40 -15.43 0.06
CA GLY A 250 -2.33 -14.31 -0.11
C GLY A 250 -3.78 -14.76 0.00
N ARG A 251 -4.66 -13.84 0.25
CA ARG A 251 -6.10 -14.11 0.41
C ARG A 251 -6.65 -14.78 -0.84
N GLY A 252 -7.38 -15.89 -0.65
CA GLY A 252 -8.04 -16.64 -1.73
C GLY A 252 -7.15 -17.66 -2.44
N THR A 253 -5.84 -17.72 -2.15
CA THR A 253 -4.94 -18.73 -2.73
C THR A 253 -5.08 -20.10 -2.08
N ASP A 254 -5.83 -20.22 -0.99
CA ASP A 254 -6.18 -21.45 -0.31
C ASP A 254 -7.53 -22.04 -0.75
N THR A 255 -8.25 -21.36 -1.64
CA THR A 255 -9.54 -21.85 -2.16
C THR A 255 -9.36 -23.07 -3.06
N VAL A 256 -10.36 -23.95 -3.10
CA VAL A 256 -10.37 -25.11 -4.02
C VAL A 256 -10.17 -24.66 -5.48
N LYS A 257 -10.83 -23.57 -5.87
CA LYS A 257 -10.69 -22.99 -7.21
C LYS A 257 -9.23 -22.67 -7.55
N PHE A 258 -8.51 -22.02 -6.63
CA PHE A 258 -7.11 -21.67 -6.85
C PHE A 258 -6.20 -22.90 -6.83
N ARG A 259 -6.38 -23.78 -5.85
CA ARG A 259 -5.56 -25.01 -5.74
C ARG A 259 -5.64 -25.89 -6.99
N ASN A 260 -6.77 -25.92 -7.68
CA ASN A 260 -6.94 -26.65 -8.94
C ASN A 260 -6.12 -26.06 -10.11
N LEU A 261 -5.56 -24.85 -9.98
CA LEU A 261 -4.66 -24.23 -10.96
C LEU A 261 -3.21 -24.69 -10.79
N LEU A 262 -2.85 -25.14 -9.58
CA LEU A 262 -1.48 -25.52 -9.23
C LEU A 262 -1.04 -26.79 -9.92
N SER A 263 0.27 -26.93 -10.09
CA SER A 263 0.92 -28.14 -10.62
C SER A 263 2.07 -28.54 -9.70
N GLU A 264 2.80 -29.56 -10.10
CA GLU A 264 3.98 -30.03 -9.39
C GLU A 264 4.97 -28.89 -9.09
N GLY A 265 5.58 -28.90 -7.91
CA GLY A 265 6.48 -27.85 -7.45
C GLY A 265 5.82 -26.54 -6.99
N MET A 266 4.48 -26.43 -7.04
CA MET A 266 3.75 -25.28 -6.51
C MET A 266 3.06 -25.59 -5.18
N THR A 267 3.12 -24.64 -4.24
CA THR A 267 2.41 -24.71 -2.96
C THR A 267 1.71 -23.39 -2.66
N SER A 268 0.50 -23.42 -2.08
CA SER A 268 -0.23 -22.22 -1.66
C SER A 268 -0.71 -22.32 -0.22
N TYR A 269 -0.57 -21.21 0.53
CA TYR A 269 -0.87 -21.15 1.97
C TYR A 269 -2.10 -20.34 2.35
N GLY A 270 -2.70 -19.58 1.41
CA GLY A 270 -3.74 -18.60 1.76
C GLY A 270 -3.13 -17.35 2.41
N LEU A 271 -3.96 -16.64 3.18
CA LEU A 271 -3.52 -15.46 3.91
C LEU A 271 -2.59 -15.87 5.06
N ILE A 272 -1.40 -15.31 5.09
CA ILE A 272 -0.41 -15.49 6.16
C ILE A 272 -0.13 -14.14 6.84
N ASP A 273 0.34 -14.15 8.07
CA ASP A 273 0.70 -12.95 8.81
C ASP A 273 2.06 -12.37 8.39
N LYS A 274 2.37 -11.16 8.87
CA LYS A 274 3.60 -10.43 8.52
C LYS A 274 4.86 -11.21 8.88
N ALA A 275 4.85 -11.97 9.98
CA ALA A 275 5.99 -12.78 10.40
C ALA A 275 6.20 -13.96 9.46
N ALA A 276 5.14 -14.65 9.06
CA ALA A 276 5.21 -15.72 8.08
C ALA A 276 5.61 -15.24 6.68
N VAL A 277 5.22 -14.02 6.29
CA VAL A 277 5.72 -13.37 5.06
C VAL A 277 7.23 -13.20 5.14
N ARG A 278 7.77 -12.67 6.24
CA ARG A 278 9.20 -12.49 6.40
C ARG A 278 9.96 -13.82 6.31
N GLU A 279 9.51 -14.87 7.00
CA GLU A 279 10.14 -16.18 6.93
C GLU A 279 10.09 -16.76 5.50
N LEU A 280 8.96 -16.61 4.81
CA LEU A 280 8.85 -17.02 3.41
C LEU A 280 9.87 -16.27 2.52
N LEU A 281 10.06 -14.97 2.72
CA LEU A 281 11.05 -14.18 1.99
C LEU A 281 12.49 -14.64 2.32
N TYR A 282 12.80 -14.95 3.58
CA TYR A 282 14.12 -15.46 4.00
C TYR A 282 14.44 -16.82 3.38
N GLU A 283 13.45 -17.66 3.21
CA GLU A 283 13.60 -19.00 2.62
C GLU A 283 13.58 -18.99 1.08
N SER A 284 13.20 -17.89 0.45
CA SER A 284 13.06 -17.78 -1.00
C SER A 284 14.33 -17.23 -1.65
N ASP A 285 14.53 -17.55 -2.92
CA ASP A 285 15.64 -17.06 -3.73
C ASP A 285 15.26 -15.83 -4.57
N ALA A 286 13.96 -15.69 -4.94
CA ALA A 286 13.42 -14.53 -5.63
C ALA A 286 11.92 -14.36 -5.39
N LEU A 287 11.46 -13.09 -5.40
CA LEU A 287 10.02 -12.77 -5.46
C LEU A 287 9.59 -12.60 -6.92
N VAL A 288 8.38 -13.07 -7.27
CA VAL A 288 7.79 -12.87 -8.59
C VAL A 288 6.42 -12.19 -8.46
N LEU A 289 6.22 -11.07 -9.16
CA LEU A 289 4.96 -10.35 -9.25
C LEU A 289 4.54 -10.16 -10.71
N ALA A 290 3.59 -10.94 -11.17
CA ALA A 290 3.03 -10.86 -12.53
C ALA A 290 1.87 -9.85 -12.64
N SER A 291 1.86 -8.82 -11.83
CA SER A 291 0.77 -7.86 -11.69
C SER A 291 0.51 -7.07 -12.98
N ARG A 292 -0.75 -6.66 -13.18
CA ARG A 292 -1.19 -5.78 -14.28
C ARG A 292 -1.25 -4.31 -13.87
N SER A 293 -1.34 -4.06 -12.56
CA SER A 293 -1.37 -2.70 -12.01
C SER A 293 -0.86 -2.71 -10.59
N GLU A 294 0.09 -1.84 -10.29
CA GLU A 294 0.62 -1.55 -8.97
C GLU A 294 0.93 -0.05 -8.88
N VAL A 295 0.82 0.51 -7.68
CA VAL A 295 1.36 1.84 -7.40
C VAL A 295 2.72 1.70 -6.73
N GLN A 296 2.72 1.09 -5.54
CA GLN A 296 3.96 0.74 -4.83
C GLN A 296 3.69 -0.54 -4.01
N PRO A 297 3.96 -1.72 -4.58
CA PRO A 297 3.68 -2.97 -3.89
C PRO A 297 4.63 -3.16 -2.70
N LEU A 298 4.09 -3.14 -1.49
CA LEU A 298 4.89 -3.24 -0.25
C LEU A 298 5.73 -4.51 -0.22
N VAL A 299 5.16 -5.65 -0.62
CA VAL A 299 5.87 -6.93 -0.61
C VAL A 299 7.12 -6.94 -1.50
N LEU A 300 7.12 -6.14 -2.58
CA LEU A 300 8.31 -5.99 -3.42
C LEU A 300 9.43 -5.30 -2.65
N LEU A 301 9.10 -4.22 -1.94
CA LEU A 301 10.05 -3.50 -1.09
C LEU A 301 10.49 -4.36 0.11
N GLU A 302 9.57 -5.09 0.73
CA GLU A 302 9.85 -6.03 1.83
C GLU A 302 10.82 -7.12 1.37
N ALA A 303 10.59 -7.72 0.20
CA ALA A 303 11.47 -8.72 -0.40
C ALA A 303 12.88 -8.16 -0.62
N MET A 304 12.97 -7.00 -1.27
CA MET A 304 14.27 -6.35 -1.54
C MET A 304 14.96 -5.91 -0.25
N ALA A 305 14.23 -5.49 0.78
CA ALA A 305 14.78 -5.19 2.09
C ALA A 305 15.45 -6.41 2.75
N THR A 306 14.94 -7.63 2.50
CA THR A 306 15.60 -8.87 2.92
C THR A 306 16.79 -9.28 2.04
N GLY A 307 17.00 -8.58 0.92
CA GLY A 307 18.08 -8.81 -0.04
C GLY A 307 17.75 -9.81 -1.14
N ILE A 308 16.47 -10.23 -1.32
CA ILE A 308 16.12 -11.08 -2.45
C ILE A 308 15.80 -10.25 -3.71
N PRO A 309 16.28 -10.69 -4.90
CA PRO A 309 15.91 -10.05 -6.14
C PRO A 309 14.44 -10.28 -6.47
N VAL A 310 13.91 -9.43 -7.34
CA VAL A 310 12.52 -9.49 -7.75
C VAL A 310 12.38 -9.59 -9.26
N ILE A 311 11.40 -10.36 -9.72
CA ILE A 311 10.94 -10.36 -11.10
C ILE A 311 9.55 -9.75 -11.07
N ALA A 312 9.35 -8.67 -11.81
CA ALA A 312 8.08 -7.98 -11.84
C ALA A 312 7.72 -7.52 -13.26
N THR A 313 6.45 -7.23 -13.47
CA THR A 313 6.01 -6.67 -14.75
C THR A 313 6.32 -5.18 -14.85
N SER A 314 6.24 -4.65 -16.06
CA SER A 314 6.47 -3.24 -16.37
C SER A 314 5.45 -2.28 -15.71
N CYS A 315 4.43 -2.81 -15.00
CA CYS A 315 3.49 -1.98 -14.24
C CYS A 315 4.08 -1.40 -12.95
N ILE A 316 5.24 -1.92 -12.46
CA ILE A 316 5.85 -1.31 -11.27
C ILE A 316 6.55 0.01 -11.63
N PRO A 317 6.49 1.01 -10.74
CA PRO A 317 7.15 2.30 -10.93
C PRO A 317 8.65 2.16 -11.22
N GLN A 318 9.18 3.09 -12.01
CA GLN A 318 10.60 3.08 -12.35
C GLN A 318 11.49 3.30 -11.12
N SER A 319 11.01 4.08 -10.15
CA SER A 319 11.68 4.33 -8.87
C SER A 319 11.92 3.06 -8.03
N LEU A 320 11.22 1.96 -8.32
CA LEU A 320 11.37 0.66 -7.66
C LEU A 320 12.24 -0.35 -8.44
N ARG A 321 12.74 0.06 -9.62
CA ARG A 321 13.58 -0.80 -10.48
C ARG A 321 15.04 -0.64 -10.08
N ILE A 322 15.47 -1.40 -9.09
CA ILE A 322 16.83 -1.38 -8.57
C ILE A 322 17.77 -2.18 -9.47
N GLU A 323 18.84 -1.58 -9.91
CA GLU A 323 19.85 -2.24 -10.74
C GLU A 323 20.44 -3.45 -10.00
N GLY A 324 20.51 -4.60 -10.69
CA GLY A 324 20.95 -5.86 -10.09
C GLY A 324 19.93 -6.52 -9.15
N GLY A 325 18.86 -5.82 -8.75
CA GLY A 325 17.82 -6.32 -7.85
C GLY A 325 16.48 -6.55 -8.52
N SER A 326 16.22 -5.93 -9.67
CA SER A 326 14.91 -5.99 -10.36
C SER A 326 15.06 -6.48 -11.80
N THR A 327 14.31 -7.51 -12.15
CA THR A 327 14.13 -7.95 -13.53
C THR A 327 12.71 -7.62 -13.99
N ILE A 328 12.59 -6.84 -15.07
CA ILE A 328 11.30 -6.33 -15.54
C ILE A 328 10.90 -7.02 -16.83
N VAL A 329 9.66 -7.52 -16.87
CA VAL A 329 9.05 -8.16 -18.03
C VAL A 329 7.79 -7.40 -18.47
N PRO A 330 7.38 -7.50 -19.75
CA PRO A 330 6.10 -6.93 -20.18
C PRO A 330 4.90 -7.53 -19.40
N ILE A 331 3.83 -6.73 -19.26
CA ILE A 331 2.55 -7.22 -18.72
C ILE A 331 2.01 -8.31 -19.67
N ASP A 332 1.42 -9.38 -19.10
CA ASP A 332 0.80 -10.50 -19.81
C ASP A 332 1.77 -11.33 -20.68
N ASP A 333 3.07 -11.20 -20.50
CA ASP A 333 4.10 -11.96 -21.23
C ASP A 333 4.51 -13.23 -20.47
N ILE A 334 3.77 -14.32 -20.70
CA ILE A 334 4.05 -15.63 -20.10
C ILE A 334 5.46 -16.12 -20.49
N LYS A 335 5.86 -15.97 -21.75
CA LYS A 335 7.16 -16.47 -22.24
C LYS A 335 8.32 -15.65 -21.66
N GLY A 336 8.18 -14.31 -21.67
CA GLY A 336 9.17 -13.40 -21.08
C GLY A 336 9.33 -13.64 -19.58
N LEU A 337 8.23 -13.86 -18.85
CA LEU A 337 8.27 -14.18 -17.43
C LEU A 337 8.97 -15.53 -17.16
N SER A 338 8.65 -16.58 -17.91
CA SER A 338 9.31 -17.88 -17.80
C SER A 338 10.81 -17.80 -18.09
N LEU A 339 11.20 -17.05 -19.12
CA LEU A 339 12.60 -16.82 -19.46
C LEU A 339 13.35 -16.06 -18.34
N ALA A 340 12.75 -14.99 -17.83
CA ALA A 340 13.31 -14.19 -16.74
C ALA A 340 13.50 -15.02 -15.46
N MET A 341 12.51 -15.88 -15.12
CA MET A 341 12.64 -16.84 -14.01
C MET A 341 13.80 -17.81 -14.25
N GLY A 342 13.95 -18.35 -15.45
CA GLY A 342 15.06 -19.24 -15.81
C GLY A 342 16.43 -18.56 -15.70
N GLN A 343 16.57 -17.33 -16.16
CA GLN A 343 17.81 -16.54 -16.08
C GLN A 343 18.19 -16.22 -14.64
N MET A 344 17.20 -15.95 -13.77
CA MET A 344 17.41 -15.64 -12.35
C MET A 344 18.09 -16.81 -11.60
N ILE A 345 17.87 -18.06 -11.99
CA ILE A 345 18.46 -19.24 -11.34
C ILE A 345 19.99 -19.21 -11.33
N GLY A 346 20.60 -18.70 -12.40
CA GLY A 346 22.07 -18.61 -12.57
C GLY A 346 22.66 -17.25 -12.25
N GLN A 347 21.84 -16.27 -11.88
CA GLN A 347 22.30 -14.91 -11.64
C GLN A 347 22.99 -14.78 -10.28
N ASP A 348 24.18 -14.20 -10.26
CA ASP A 348 24.81 -13.74 -9.03
C ASP A 348 24.23 -12.37 -8.65
N THR A 349 23.71 -12.28 -7.44
CA THR A 349 22.96 -11.10 -6.99
C THR A 349 23.61 -10.54 -5.72
N ASP A 350 23.99 -9.27 -5.74
CA ASP A 350 24.47 -8.57 -4.55
C ASP A 350 23.28 -8.23 -3.63
N SER A 351 22.86 -9.25 -2.89
CA SER A 351 21.73 -9.19 -1.95
C SER A 351 21.88 -8.08 -0.89
N LYS A 352 23.12 -7.75 -0.50
CA LYS A 352 23.36 -6.72 0.51
C LYS A 352 23.11 -5.33 -0.05
N THR A 353 23.60 -5.05 -1.24
CA THR A 353 23.37 -3.78 -1.94
C THR A 353 21.88 -3.56 -2.23
N ILE A 354 21.14 -4.62 -2.59
CA ILE A 354 19.67 -4.51 -2.76
C ILE A 354 19.01 -4.08 -1.46
N SER A 355 19.32 -4.74 -0.34
CA SER A 355 18.76 -4.40 0.97
C SER A 355 19.08 -2.98 1.41
N GLU A 356 20.36 -2.57 1.26
CA GLU A 356 20.82 -1.22 1.60
C GLU A 356 20.10 -0.15 0.76
N SER A 357 19.86 -0.41 -0.52
CA SER A 357 19.11 0.49 -1.40
C SER A 357 17.71 0.77 -0.87
N ILE A 358 16.98 -0.26 -0.44
CA ILE A 358 15.64 -0.08 0.14
C ILE A 358 15.71 0.68 1.46
N ARG A 359 16.66 0.33 2.34
CA ARG A 359 16.85 1.01 3.61
C ARG A 359 17.07 2.52 3.43
N HIS A 360 17.79 2.91 2.38
CA HIS A 360 18.12 4.31 2.12
C HIS A 360 16.90 5.20 1.83
N PHE A 361 15.87 4.72 1.14
CA PHE A 361 14.74 5.57 0.75
C PHE A 361 13.38 5.19 1.36
N ALA A 362 13.21 3.95 1.84
CA ALA A 362 11.92 3.43 2.32
C ALA A 362 11.93 3.06 3.81
N SER A 363 13.07 3.15 4.51
CA SER A 363 13.11 2.87 5.96
C SER A 363 12.25 3.87 6.75
N PRO A 364 11.79 3.50 7.96
CA PRO A 364 11.06 4.41 8.85
C PRO A 364 11.81 5.71 9.10
N GLU A 365 13.13 5.65 9.28
CA GLU A 365 13.98 6.82 9.47
C GLU A 365 14.00 7.72 8.24
N ALA A 366 14.27 7.16 7.05
CA ALA A 366 14.40 7.93 5.81
C ALA A 366 13.08 8.63 5.44
N VAL A 367 11.96 7.92 5.49
CA VAL A 367 10.64 8.48 5.17
C VAL A 367 10.18 9.44 6.26
N GLY A 368 10.35 9.06 7.53
CA GLY A 368 9.99 9.91 8.67
C GLY A 368 10.72 11.25 8.67
N MET A 369 12.03 11.27 8.40
CA MET A 369 12.81 12.51 8.30
C MET A 369 12.31 13.41 7.15
N LYS A 370 12.04 12.85 5.98
CA LYS A 370 11.49 13.59 4.83
C LYS A 370 10.13 14.21 5.16
N LEU A 371 9.21 13.44 5.75
CA LEU A 371 7.91 13.92 6.19
C LEU A 371 8.03 15.02 7.26
N ALA A 372 8.83 14.77 8.29
CA ALA A 372 9.00 15.74 9.37
C ALA A 372 9.59 17.06 8.88
N GLN A 373 10.53 17.02 7.94
CA GLN A 373 11.10 18.23 7.32
C GLN A 373 10.03 18.96 6.51
N LEU A 374 9.32 18.26 5.63
CA LEU A 374 8.24 18.84 4.83
C LEU A 374 7.17 19.51 5.70
N PHE A 375 6.75 18.84 6.78
CA PHE A 375 5.75 19.41 7.67
C PHE A 375 6.24 20.66 8.40
N ARG A 376 7.51 20.69 8.85
CA ARG A 376 8.11 21.90 9.41
C ARG A 376 8.09 23.07 8.42
N ASP A 377 8.47 22.79 7.16
CA ASP A 377 8.54 23.81 6.12
C ASP A 377 7.13 24.37 5.81
N ILE A 378 6.12 23.50 5.72
CA ILE A 378 4.71 23.89 5.49
C ILE A 378 4.18 24.74 6.65
N ILE A 379 4.47 24.36 7.90
CA ILE A 379 4.02 25.08 9.09
C ILE A 379 4.71 26.45 9.19
N ALA A 380 6.00 26.53 8.85
CA ALA A 380 6.78 27.77 8.92
C ALA A 380 6.39 28.82 7.86
N LEU A 381 5.75 28.41 6.74
CA LEU A 381 5.27 29.30 5.68
C LEU A 381 3.95 30.02 6.04
N ARG A 382 3.40 29.79 7.23
CA ARG A 382 2.18 30.42 7.77
C ARG A 382 2.47 31.48 8.78
#